data_52af75e0b2579337bdc3f8c6c1439a83
#
_entry.id   52af75e0b2579337bdc3f8c6c1439a83
#
_cell.length_a   1.000
_cell.length_b   1.000
_cell.length_c   1.000
_cell.angle_alpha   90.00
_cell.angle_beta   90.00
_cell.angle_gamma   90.00
#
_symmetry.space_group_name_H-M   'P 1'
#
loop_
_entity.id
_entity.type
_entity.pdbx_description
1 polymer ?
#
loop_
_entity_poly.entity_id
_entity_poly.type
_entity_poly.pdbx_seq_one_letter_code
_entity_poly.pdbx_strand_id
1 'polypeptide(L)'
;MAKVWYETGLRFECQRCGGCCRGEPGYVWVRETEIAAIARFLDISRQETMERYVRQVFGYYSLIEHDNGDCVFWSPTGCQIYRVRPVQCRTFPFWTEYTRSPRGWQEAAKRCPGVNKGKLYTRQEIDHLVKTTDS
;
A
#
# COMPACT_ATOMS: atom_id res chain seq x y z
N MET A 1 6.47 0.30 31.07
CA MET A 1 6.19 -0.29 29.76
C MET A 1 7.35 -0.04 28.81
N ALA A 2 7.65 -1.02 27.99
CA ALA A 2 8.71 -0.85 27.00
C ALA A 2 8.32 0.20 25.97
N LYS A 3 9.26 1.06 25.62
CA LYS A 3 9.05 2.03 24.54
C LYS A 3 9.14 1.32 23.20
N VAL A 4 8.28 1.70 22.25
CA VAL A 4 8.43 1.24 20.89
C VAL A 4 9.65 1.93 20.27
N TRP A 5 10.32 1.26 19.34
CA TRP A 5 11.53 1.80 18.73
C TRP A 5 11.29 3.10 17.96
N TYR A 6 10.05 3.34 17.48
CA TYR A 6 9.70 4.58 16.75
C TYR A 6 8.98 5.60 17.64
N GLU A 7 9.29 5.63 18.93
CA GLU A 7 8.66 6.54 19.90
C GLU A 7 8.76 8.01 19.46
N THR A 8 9.87 8.39 18.85
CA THR A 8 10.11 9.77 18.38
C THR A 8 9.59 10.02 16.97
N GLY A 9 8.91 9.04 16.38
CA GLY A 9 8.31 9.16 15.07
C GLY A 9 9.21 8.67 13.94
N LEU A 10 8.66 8.65 12.75
CA LEU A 10 9.36 8.25 11.53
C LEU A 10 9.00 9.23 10.40
N ARG A 11 9.97 9.52 9.54
CA ARG A 11 9.73 10.40 8.40
C ARG A 11 9.42 9.59 7.15
N PHE A 12 8.45 10.08 6.40
CA PHE A 12 8.12 9.51 5.12
C PHE A 12 7.43 10.55 4.23
N GLU A 13 7.76 10.53 2.94
CA GLU A 13 7.06 11.31 1.93
C GLU A 13 6.98 10.48 0.65
N CYS A 14 5.77 10.28 0.15
CA CYS A 14 5.56 9.50 -1.06
C CYS A 14 6.22 10.18 -2.25
N GLN A 15 7.14 9.47 -2.90
CA GLN A 15 7.85 9.96 -4.09
C GLN A 15 7.20 9.48 -5.38
N ARG A 16 6.08 8.76 -5.28
CA ARG A 16 5.41 8.13 -6.43
C ARG A 16 6.36 7.26 -7.26
N CYS A 17 7.32 6.64 -6.58
CA CYS A 17 8.33 5.78 -7.24
C CYS A 17 7.80 4.42 -7.65
N GLY A 18 6.58 4.05 -7.19
CA GLY A 18 6.01 2.74 -7.46
C GLY A 18 6.47 1.63 -6.53
N GLY A 19 7.21 1.97 -5.46
CA GLY A 19 7.72 0.96 -4.52
C GLY A 19 6.63 0.10 -3.89
N CYS A 20 5.40 0.63 -3.76
CA CYS A 20 4.26 -0.12 -3.25
C CYS A 20 3.52 -0.90 -4.35
N CYS A 21 3.84 -0.66 -5.63
CA CYS A 21 3.17 -1.26 -6.79
C CYS A 21 4.08 -2.18 -7.60
N ARG A 22 5.39 -2.13 -7.37
CA ARG A 22 6.39 -2.79 -8.21
C ARG A 22 7.25 -3.73 -7.39
N GLY A 23 7.98 -4.57 -8.11
CA GLY A 23 8.98 -5.44 -7.53
C GLY A 23 8.48 -6.87 -7.43
N GLU A 24 8.51 -7.42 -6.23
CA GLU A 24 8.15 -8.81 -6.03
C GLU A 24 6.65 -9.05 -6.16
N PRO A 25 6.23 -10.19 -6.73
CA PRO A 25 4.84 -10.59 -6.74
C PRO A 25 4.28 -10.64 -5.32
N GLY A 26 3.06 -10.19 -5.16
CA GLY A 26 2.41 -10.21 -3.85
C GLY A 26 0.94 -9.89 -4.00
N TYR A 27 0.27 -9.81 -2.86
CA TYR A 27 -1.14 -9.52 -2.84
C TYR A 27 -1.37 -8.05 -2.48
N VAL A 28 -2.23 -7.39 -3.25
CA VAL A 28 -2.75 -6.08 -2.91
C VAL A 28 -4.22 -6.29 -2.56
N TRP A 29 -4.49 -6.48 -1.27
CA TRP A 29 -5.84 -6.81 -0.80
C TRP A 29 -6.78 -5.63 -1.00
N VAL A 30 -7.96 -5.91 -1.52
CA VAL A 30 -9.01 -4.92 -1.75
C VAL A 30 -10.30 -5.41 -1.12
N ARG A 31 -11.03 -4.47 -0.52
CA ARG A 31 -12.35 -4.72 0.08
C ARG A 31 -13.45 -4.34 -0.90
N GLU A 32 -14.67 -4.80 -0.65
CA GLU A 32 -15.81 -4.47 -1.51
C GLU A 32 -15.96 -2.96 -1.71
N THR A 33 -15.81 -2.18 -0.64
CA THR A 33 -15.92 -0.72 -0.74
C THR A 33 -14.82 -0.12 -1.62
N GLU A 34 -13.64 -0.72 -1.59
CA GLU A 34 -12.51 -0.26 -2.40
C GLU A 34 -12.71 -0.65 -3.86
N ILE A 35 -13.21 -1.84 -4.12
CA ILE A 35 -13.55 -2.28 -5.48
C ILE A 35 -14.60 -1.35 -6.08
N ALA A 36 -15.62 -1.00 -5.32
CA ALA A 36 -16.66 -0.08 -5.76
C ALA A 36 -16.09 1.31 -6.08
N ALA A 37 -15.16 1.80 -5.25
CA ALA A 37 -14.50 3.08 -5.47
C ALA A 37 -13.65 3.08 -6.75
N ILE A 38 -12.92 1.99 -6.99
CA ILE A 38 -12.12 1.82 -8.21
C ILE A 38 -13.02 1.79 -9.44
N ALA A 39 -14.10 1.03 -9.39
CA ALA A 39 -15.06 0.93 -10.49
C ALA A 39 -15.62 2.31 -10.85
N ARG A 40 -16.00 3.08 -9.83
CA ARG A 40 -16.53 4.42 -10.02
C ARG A 40 -15.49 5.37 -10.59
N PHE A 41 -14.26 5.28 -10.10
CA PHE A 41 -13.16 6.12 -10.58
C PHE A 41 -12.83 5.83 -12.06
N LEU A 42 -12.87 4.56 -12.46
CA LEU A 42 -12.59 4.13 -13.82
C LEU A 42 -13.81 4.23 -14.75
N ASP A 43 -14.97 4.55 -14.17
CA ASP A 43 -16.24 4.64 -14.92
C ASP A 43 -16.61 3.33 -15.61
N ILE A 44 -16.48 2.23 -14.88
CA ILE A 44 -16.85 0.89 -15.33
C ILE A 44 -17.68 0.21 -14.25
N SER A 45 -18.35 -0.89 -14.60
CA SER A 45 -19.15 -1.63 -13.63
C SER A 45 -18.27 -2.36 -12.62
N ARG A 46 -18.86 -2.71 -11.47
CA ARG A 46 -18.18 -3.58 -10.50
C ARG A 46 -17.77 -4.90 -11.15
N GLN A 47 -18.65 -5.48 -11.92
CA GLN A 47 -18.39 -6.76 -12.59
C GLN A 47 -17.18 -6.66 -13.52
N GLU A 48 -17.10 -5.61 -14.32
CA GLU A 48 -15.96 -5.39 -15.21
C GLU A 48 -14.67 -5.19 -14.41
N THR A 49 -14.74 -4.46 -13.30
CA THR A 49 -13.59 -4.27 -12.41
C THR A 49 -13.09 -5.61 -11.89
N MET A 50 -14.01 -6.47 -11.43
CA MET A 50 -13.67 -7.79 -10.93
C MET A 50 -13.01 -8.65 -12.01
N GLU A 51 -13.55 -8.62 -13.21
CA GLU A 51 -13.03 -9.45 -14.30
C GLU A 51 -11.66 -8.99 -14.81
N ARG A 52 -11.44 -7.69 -14.84
CA ARG A 52 -10.23 -7.11 -15.44
C ARG A 52 -9.07 -6.92 -14.47
N TYR A 53 -9.35 -6.64 -13.19
CA TYR A 53 -8.33 -6.15 -12.27
C TYR A 53 -8.22 -6.91 -10.96
N VAL A 54 -9.15 -7.82 -10.68
CA VAL A 54 -9.24 -8.47 -9.38
C VAL A 54 -9.21 -9.99 -9.54
N ARG A 55 -8.52 -10.67 -8.61
CA ARG A 55 -8.59 -12.13 -8.49
C ARG A 55 -9.03 -12.49 -7.09
N GLN A 56 -9.67 -13.64 -6.95
CA GLN A 56 -10.06 -14.17 -5.65
C GLN A 56 -8.99 -15.11 -5.13
N VAL A 57 -8.58 -14.90 -3.87
CA VAL A 57 -7.53 -15.69 -3.22
C VAL A 57 -8.01 -16.02 -1.82
N PHE A 58 -8.23 -17.31 -1.54
CA PHE A 58 -8.67 -17.80 -0.22
C PHE A 58 -9.91 -17.06 0.30
N GLY A 59 -10.87 -16.77 -0.56
CA GLY A 59 -12.09 -16.04 -0.18
C GLY A 59 -11.96 -14.53 -0.08
N TYR A 60 -10.76 -14.00 -0.26
CA TYR A 60 -10.49 -12.55 -0.29
C TYR A 60 -10.23 -12.10 -1.71
N TYR A 61 -10.24 -10.79 -1.91
CA TYR A 61 -9.95 -10.20 -3.22
C TYR A 61 -8.60 -9.51 -3.22
N SER A 62 -7.86 -9.69 -4.31
CA SER A 62 -6.58 -9.01 -4.52
C SER A 62 -6.56 -8.42 -5.93
N LEU A 63 -5.89 -7.28 -6.09
CA LEU A 63 -5.58 -6.78 -7.42
C LEU A 63 -4.64 -7.77 -8.13
N ILE A 64 -4.79 -7.89 -9.45
CA ILE A 64 -3.89 -8.74 -10.23
C ILE A 64 -2.58 -7.99 -10.49
N GLU A 65 -1.59 -8.73 -10.95
CA GLU A 65 -0.26 -8.19 -11.26
C GLU A 65 0.12 -8.58 -12.69
N HIS A 66 1.00 -7.79 -13.28
CA HIS A 66 1.60 -8.13 -14.56
C HIS A 66 2.61 -9.26 -14.39
N ASP A 67 3.06 -9.86 -15.51
CA ASP A 67 4.00 -10.97 -15.48
C ASP A 67 5.31 -10.63 -14.75
N ASN A 68 5.69 -9.36 -14.74
CA ASN A 68 6.90 -8.90 -14.04
C ASN A 68 6.69 -8.64 -12.55
N GLY A 69 5.50 -8.89 -12.02
CA GLY A 69 5.16 -8.70 -10.60
C GLY A 69 4.63 -7.31 -10.25
N ASP A 70 4.60 -6.39 -11.20
CA ASP A 70 4.06 -5.05 -10.95
C ASP A 70 2.53 -5.09 -10.84
N CYS A 71 1.98 -4.26 -9.94
CA CYS A 71 0.53 -4.12 -9.83
C CYS A 71 -0.08 -3.71 -11.17
N VAL A 72 -1.26 -4.25 -11.48
CA VAL A 72 -1.97 -3.99 -12.74
C VAL A 72 -2.17 -2.50 -13.02
N PHE A 73 -2.26 -1.67 -11.97
CA PHE A 73 -2.48 -0.23 -12.12
C PHE A 73 -1.18 0.59 -12.16
N TRP A 74 -0.03 -0.05 -12.05
CA TRP A 74 1.23 0.65 -12.17
C TRP A 74 1.52 1.01 -13.63
N SER A 75 1.97 2.25 -13.85
CA SER A 75 2.42 2.70 -15.17
C SER A 75 3.64 3.59 -14.98
N PRO A 76 4.42 3.87 -16.04
CA PRO A 76 5.57 4.77 -15.93
C PRO A 76 5.23 6.17 -15.40
N THR A 77 3.97 6.59 -15.50
CA THR A 77 3.51 7.87 -14.98
C THR A 77 2.95 7.77 -13.56
N GLY A 78 3.00 6.58 -12.96
CA GLY A 78 2.55 6.33 -11.59
C GLY A 78 1.35 5.40 -11.52
N CYS A 79 0.73 5.35 -10.35
CA CYS A 79 -0.45 4.51 -10.13
C CYS A 79 -1.68 5.15 -10.80
N GLN A 80 -2.33 4.40 -11.69
CA GLN A 80 -3.49 4.87 -12.43
C GLN A 80 -4.71 5.15 -11.55
N ILE A 81 -4.78 4.51 -10.39
CA ILE A 81 -5.86 4.70 -9.42
C ILE A 81 -5.38 5.39 -8.14
N TYR A 82 -4.38 6.25 -8.25
CA TYR A 82 -3.73 6.86 -7.08
C TYR A 82 -4.74 7.46 -6.10
N ARG A 83 -5.77 8.15 -6.58
CA ARG A 83 -6.78 8.80 -5.72
C ARG A 83 -7.66 7.83 -4.96
N VAL A 84 -7.85 6.61 -5.49
CA VAL A 84 -8.68 5.57 -4.87
C VAL A 84 -7.87 4.34 -4.51
N ARG A 85 -6.59 4.54 -4.20
CA ARG A 85 -5.70 3.44 -3.80
C ARG A 85 -6.32 2.63 -2.67
N PRO A 86 -6.18 1.28 -2.69
CA PRO A 86 -6.55 0.46 -1.54
C PRO A 86 -5.82 0.94 -0.28
N VAL A 87 -6.40 0.65 0.88
CA VAL A 87 -5.83 1.09 2.16
C VAL A 87 -4.37 0.64 2.30
N GLN A 88 -4.06 -0.58 1.87
CA GLN A 88 -2.69 -1.10 1.91
C GLN A 88 -1.70 -0.18 1.19
N CYS A 89 -2.07 0.33 0.03
CA CYS A 89 -1.22 1.23 -0.75
C CYS A 89 -1.15 2.63 -0.12
N ARG A 90 -2.25 3.10 0.48
CA ARG A 90 -2.30 4.43 1.12
C ARG A 90 -1.48 4.50 2.38
N THR A 91 -1.36 3.38 3.10
CA THR A 91 -0.65 3.33 4.38
C THR A 91 0.81 2.91 4.24
N PHE A 92 1.24 2.46 3.07
CA PHE A 92 2.65 2.12 2.83
C PHE A 92 3.54 3.32 3.21
N PRO A 93 4.66 3.16 3.89
CA PRO A 93 5.28 1.91 4.35
C PRO A 93 4.91 1.54 5.80
N PHE A 94 3.82 2.10 6.34
CA PHE A 94 3.41 1.86 7.72
C PHE A 94 2.63 0.55 7.83
N TRP A 95 3.29 -0.54 7.47
CA TRP A 95 2.80 -1.91 7.59
C TRP A 95 3.53 -2.59 8.74
N THR A 96 2.87 -3.55 9.38
CA THR A 96 3.45 -4.28 10.51
C THR A 96 4.84 -4.81 10.18
N GLU A 97 5.03 -5.40 9.01
CA GLU A 97 6.33 -5.96 8.61
C GLU A 97 7.46 -4.94 8.57
N TYR A 98 7.16 -3.65 8.32
CA TYR A 98 8.16 -2.60 8.25
C TYR A 98 8.30 -1.80 9.54
N THR A 99 7.26 -1.81 10.40
CA THR A 99 7.27 -1.00 11.62
C THR A 99 7.57 -1.80 12.89
N ARG A 100 7.59 -3.13 12.81
CA ARG A 100 7.83 -3.96 13.99
C ARG A 100 9.25 -3.88 14.53
N SER A 101 10.20 -3.42 13.71
CA SER A 101 11.61 -3.30 14.13
C SER A 101 12.34 -2.28 13.27
N PRO A 102 13.49 -1.74 13.75
CA PRO A 102 14.33 -0.88 12.92
C PRO A 102 14.78 -1.57 11.62
N ARG A 103 15.02 -2.88 11.69
CA ARG A 103 15.43 -3.65 10.52
C ARG A 103 14.32 -3.68 9.48
N GLY A 104 13.06 -3.84 9.89
CA GLY A 104 11.91 -3.78 8.99
C GLY A 104 11.82 -2.44 8.28
N TRP A 105 12.06 -1.35 9.01
CA TRP A 105 12.06 -0.01 8.44
C TRP A 105 13.17 0.18 7.41
N GLN A 106 14.35 -0.41 7.65
CA GLN A 106 15.44 -0.40 6.69
C GLN A 106 15.07 -1.14 5.40
N GLU A 107 14.31 -2.22 5.51
CA GLU A 107 13.80 -2.93 4.33
C GLU A 107 12.84 -2.05 3.52
N ALA A 108 11.99 -1.29 4.20
CA ALA A 108 11.12 -0.32 3.53
C ALA A 108 11.94 0.75 2.80
N ALA A 109 13.03 1.20 3.41
CA ALA A 109 13.91 2.21 2.81
C ALA A 109 14.58 1.72 1.52
N LYS A 110 14.90 0.43 1.46
CA LYS A 110 15.44 -0.17 0.22
C LYS A 110 14.42 -0.15 -0.90
N ARG A 111 13.14 -0.21 -0.55
CA ARG A 111 12.05 -0.30 -1.50
C ARG A 111 11.55 1.07 -1.95
N CYS A 112 11.68 2.08 -1.09
CA CYS A 112 11.11 3.40 -1.36
C CYS A 112 12.06 4.52 -0.93
N PRO A 113 12.46 5.42 -1.85
CA PRO A 113 13.35 6.52 -1.53
C PRO A 113 12.72 7.60 -0.65
N GLY A 114 11.38 7.57 -0.47
CA GLY A 114 10.70 8.52 0.42
C GLY A 114 10.79 8.20 1.90
N VAL A 115 11.28 7.00 2.25
CA VAL A 115 11.49 6.61 3.64
C VAL A 115 12.61 7.46 4.23
N ASN A 116 12.40 7.96 5.45
CA ASN A 116 13.30 8.86 6.18
C ASN A 116 13.35 10.28 5.62
N LYS A 117 12.41 10.65 4.77
CA LYS A 117 12.32 12.00 4.18
C LYS A 117 10.95 12.61 4.41
N GLY A 118 10.90 13.94 4.33
CA GLY A 118 9.65 14.67 4.35
C GLY A 118 8.98 14.73 5.71
N LYS A 119 7.66 14.52 5.72
CA LYS A 119 6.84 14.68 6.92
C LYS A 119 7.24 13.72 8.03
N LEU A 120 7.30 14.25 9.25
CA LEU A 120 7.46 13.42 10.45
C LEU A 120 6.09 12.92 10.89
N TYR A 121 5.93 11.60 10.93
CA TYR A 121 4.73 10.94 11.47
C TYR A 121 4.99 10.62 12.94
N THR A 122 4.07 11.02 13.81
CA THR A 122 4.18 10.72 15.24
C THR A 122 3.90 9.24 15.48
N ARG A 123 4.30 8.75 16.67
CA ARG A 123 3.99 7.38 17.07
C ARG A 123 2.49 7.09 16.95
N GLN A 124 1.65 8.02 17.41
CA GLN A 124 0.21 7.86 17.35
C GLN A 124 -0.31 7.75 15.91
N GLU A 125 0.23 8.57 15.02
CA GLU A 125 -0.13 8.51 13.60
C GLU A 125 0.30 7.17 12.98
N ILE A 126 1.51 6.71 13.30
CA ILE A 126 2.03 5.43 12.80
C ILE A 126 1.16 4.28 13.27
N ASP A 127 0.87 4.24 14.57
CA ASP A 127 0.03 3.17 15.15
C ASP A 127 -1.35 3.15 14.51
N HIS A 128 -1.93 4.33 14.25
CA HIS A 128 -3.23 4.43 13.58
C HIS A 128 -3.17 3.87 12.15
N LEU A 129 -2.13 4.22 11.39
CA LEU A 129 -1.98 3.76 10.01
C LEU A 129 -1.77 2.24 9.94
N VAL A 130 -0.93 1.70 10.82
CA VAL A 130 -0.71 0.25 10.91
C VAL A 130 -2.01 -0.47 11.23
N LYS A 131 -2.74 0.02 12.22
CA LYS A 131 -4.02 -0.55 12.61
C LYS A 131 -5.04 -0.49 11.47
N THR A 132 -5.07 0.61 10.74
CA THR A 132 -5.97 0.78 9.59
C THR A 132 -5.65 -0.26 8.50
N THR A 133 -4.38 -0.51 8.26
CA THR A 133 -3.95 -1.50 7.27
C THR A 133 -4.38 -2.91 7.68
N ASP A 134 -4.23 -3.22 8.95
CA ASP A 134 -4.51 -4.58 9.48
C ASP A 134 -6.00 -4.83 9.76
N SER A 135 -6.84 -3.82 9.64
CA SER A 135 -8.29 -3.96 9.93
C SER A 135 -9.04 -4.78 8.92
#